data_a21affbcdfbf0a82dcef415256c54ad3
#
_entry.id   a21affbcdfbf0a82dcef415256c54ad3
#
_cell.length_a   1.000
_cell.length_b   1.000
_cell.length_c   1.000
_cell.angle_alpha   90.00
_cell.angle_beta   90.00
_cell.angle_gamma   90.00
#
_symmetry.space_group_name_H-M   'P 1'
#
loop_
_entity.id
_entity.type
_entity.pdbx_description
1 polymer ?
#
loop_
_entity_poly.entity_id
_entity_poly.type
_entity_poly.pdbx_seq_one_letter_code
_entity_poly.pdbx_strand_id
1 'polypeptide(L)'
;MYMDNNWNPVQGDELAGFLDQINPIGDKYNVSAQTTRVEWRPLPFYDQVALIRVKDPAWTPKNLFIYYLTDQGNLFWLNGTSPPIHEVNAKAPIKITDENVLDYLRFFCFFVRGEEGPFLIAESMEDTYVPKQLDEKTRMVIEGTVREASCEGKDGENWMCDAVVYYSNALFIANFSVQPSGMIEMLDDEPIAADLPIKIDAPVS
;
A
#
# COMPACT_ATOMS: atom_id res chain seq x y z
N MET A 1 6.39 -5.31 -1.09
CA MET A 1 6.87 -4.13 -0.35
C MET A 1 6.32 -4.07 1.08
N TYR A 2 5.03 -3.88 1.35
CA TYR A 2 4.49 -3.79 2.73
C TYR A 2 4.19 -5.15 3.37
N MET A 3 4.34 -6.23 2.64
CA MET A 3 4.19 -7.62 3.10
C MET A 3 5.52 -8.26 3.53
N ASP A 4 6.65 -7.54 3.39
CA ASP A 4 7.98 -8.00 3.78
C ASP A 4 8.15 -8.09 5.31
N ASN A 5 9.30 -8.59 5.75
CA ASN A 5 9.66 -8.76 7.17
C ASN A 5 10.48 -7.59 7.74
N ASN A 6 10.63 -6.48 7.00
CA ASN A 6 11.43 -5.33 7.43
C ASN A 6 10.60 -4.36 8.30
N TRP A 7 10.21 -4.84 9.48
CA TRP A 7 9.40 -4.13 10.45
C TRP A 7 10.04 -4.17 11.83
N ASN A 8 9.93 -3.08 12.56
CA ASN A 8 10.39 -2.96 13.92
C ASN A 8 9.25 -3.32 14.88
N PRO A 9 9.45 -4.21 15.87
CA PRO A 9 8.42 -4.54 16.85
C PRO A 9 8.21 -3.39 17.84
N VAL A 10 6.95 -3.12 18.18
CA VAL A 10 6.57 -2.26 19.32
C VAL A 10 6.46 -3.14 20.56
N GLN A 11 7.02 -2.70 21.69
CA GLN A 11 7.09 -3.48 22.93
C GLN A 11 6.85 -2.60 24.18
N GLY A 12 6.63 -3.25 25.32
CA GLY A 12 6.51 -2.57 26.61
C GLY A 12 5.33 -1.61 26.71
N ASP A 13 5.54 -0.49 27.37
CA ASP A 13 4.50 0.52 27.62
C ASP A 13 3.98 1.14 26.33
N GLU A 14 4.82 1.25 25.30
CA GLU A 14 4.42 1.74 24.00
C GLU A 14 3.38 0.82 23.35
N LEU A 15 3.57 -0.50 23.43
CA LEU A 15 2.59 -1.47 22.95
C LEU A 15 1.24 -1.31 23.64
N ALA A 16 1.23 -1.15 24.97
CA ALA A 16 -0.01 -0.92 25.71
C ALA A 16 -0.74 0.34 25.23
N GLY A 17 0.00 1.43 25.04
CA GLY A 17 -0.56 2.69 24.52
C GLY A 17 -1.14 2.57 23.12
N PHE A 18 -0.52 1.77 22.24
CA PHE A 18 -1.10 1.47 20.91
C PHE A 18 -2.36 0.63 21.01
N LEU A 19 -2.36 -0.42 21.83
CA LEU A 19 -3.52 -1.32 21.97
C LEU A 19 -4.75 -0.59 22.55
N ASP A 20 -4.54 0.37 23.46
CA ASP A 20 -5.62 1.20 24.00
C ASP A 20 -6.27 2.11 22.94
N GLN A 21 -5.51 2.51 21.92
CA GLN A 21 -6.00 3.37 20.84
C GLN A 21 -6.55 2.60 19.64
N ILE A 22 -6.04 1.38 19.39
CA ILE A 22 -6.53 0.56 18.30
C ILE A 22 -7.98 0.18 18.59
N ASN A 23 -8.90 0.84 17.89
CA ASN A 23 -10.29 0.50 17.96
C ASN A 23 -10.54 -0.73 17.08
N PRO A 24 -10.90 -1.89 17.66
CA PRO A 24 -11.15 -3.10 16.88
C PRO A 24 -12.29 -2.83 15.89
N ILE A 25 -12.12 -3.29 14.67
CA ILE A 25 -13.14 -3.21 13.62
C ILE A 25 -14.22 -4.23 13.93
N GLY A 26 -15.14 -3.82 14.80
CA GLY A 26 -16.21 -4.68 15.33
C GLY A 26 -15.66 -5.83 16.22
N ASP A 27 -16.55 -6.69 16.69
CA ASP A 27 -16.22 -7.82 17.56
C ASP A 27 -15.32 -8.88 16.91
N LYS A 28 -15.13 -8.79 15.59
CA LYS A 28 -14.37 -9.77 14.80
C LYS A 28 -12.85 -9.67 14.96
N TYR A 29 -12.33 -8.47 15.28
CA TYR A 29 -10.89 -8.19 15.32
C TYR A 29 -10.45 -7.64 16.67
N ASN A 30 -10.73 -8.41 17.73
CA ASN A 30 -10.30 -8.05 19.08
C ASN A 30 -8.78 -8.05 19.19
N VAL A 31 -8.22 -7.07 19.91
CA VAL A 31 -6.80 -7.00 20.25
C VAL A 31 -6.55 -7.49 21.67
N SER A 32 -5.40 -8.11 21.90
CA SER A 32 -4.97 -8.66 23.18
C SER A 32 -3.49 -8.42 23.39
N ALA A 33 -3.12 -7.90 24.56
CA ALA A 33 -1.71 -7.66 24.91
C ALA A 33 -0.84 -8.93 24.88
N GLN A 34 -1.46 -10.13 24.99
CA GLN A 34 -0.74 -11.41 24.97
C GLN A 34 -0.45 -11.91 23.55
N THR A 35 -1.31 -11.61 22.58
CA THR A 35 -1.26 -12.23 21.24
C THR A 35 -1.08 -11.24 20.11
N THR A 36 -1.64 -10.03 20.24
CA THR A 36 -1.54 -9.01 19.21
C THR A 36 -0.12 -8.51 19.08
N ARG A 37 0.36 -8.43 17.84
CA ARG A 37 1.66 -7.85 17.48
C ARG A 37 1.45 -6.54 16.77
N VAL A 38 2.15 -5.52 17.25
CA VAL A 38 2.23 -4.21 16.64
C VAL A 38 3.66 -4.01 16.15
N GLU A 39 3.79 -3.60 14.90
CA GLU A 39 5.07 -3.39 14.25
C GLU A 39 5.04 -2.04 13.52
N TRP A 40 6.17 -1.37 13.41
CA TRP A 40 6.25 -0.07 12.76
C TRP A 40 7.41 0.01 11.76
N ARG A 41 7.29 0.94 10.82
CA ARG A 41 8.37 1.31 9.91
C ARG A 41 8.27 2.78 9.51
N PRO A 42 9.40 3.47 9.26
CA PRO A 42 9.38 4.81 8.70
C PRO A 42 8.89 4.80 7.27
N LEU A 43 8.38 5.94 6.82
CA LEU A 43 8.01 6.20 5.44
C LEU A 43 8.90 7.33 4.91
N PRO A 44 9.57 7.16 3.74
CA PRO A 44 10.62 8.08 3.29
C PRO A 44 10.09 9.49 2.91
N PHE A 45 8.79 9.62 2.77
CA PHE A 45 8.11 10.88 2.43
C PHE A 45 7.49 11.60 3.63
N TYR A 46 7.76 11.13 4.85
CA TYR A 46 7.39 11.81 6.10
C TYR A 46 8.58 11.87 7.07
N ASP A 47 8.66 12.95 7.85
CA ASP A 47 9.68 13.07 8.90
C ASP A 47 9.27 12.40 10.22
N GLN A 48 7.97 12.46 10.58
CA GLN A 48 7.49 12.08 11.91
C GLN A 48 6.34 11.06 11.86
N VAL A 49 5.81 10.77 10.68
CA VAL A 49 4.76 9.78 10.50
C VAL A 49 5.39 8.42 10.24
N ALA A 50 4.91 7.42 10.94
CA ALA A 50 5.28 6.04 10.71
C ALA A 50 4.07 5.20 10.29
N LEU A 51 4.35 4.14 9.52
CA LEU A 51 3.37 3.11 9.19
C LEU A 51 3.37 2.06 10.29
N ILE A 52 2.20 1.80 10.84
CA ILE A 52 1.95 0.78 11.86
C ILE A 52 1.25 -0.41 11.21
N ARG A 53 1.71 -1.61 11.53
CA ARG A 53 1.08 -2.86 11.14
C ARG A 53 0.67 -3.64 12.38
N VAL A 54 -0.59 -4.05 12.41
CA VAL A 54 -1.18 -4.84 13.51
C VAL A 54 -1.60 -6.19 12.97
N LYS A 55 -1.31 -7.25 13.72
CA LYS A 55 -1.76 -8.60 13.43
C LYS A 55 -2.03 -9.38 14.72
N ASP A 56 -2.98 -10.29 14.66
CA ASP A 56 -3.25 -11.22 15.76
C ASP A 56 -3.55 -12.62 15.19
N PRO A 57 -2.95 -13.68 15.75
CA PRO A 57 -3.17 -15.06 15.29
C PRO A 57 -4.61 -15.56 15.46
N ALA A 58 -5.42 -14.88 16.29
CA ALA A 58 -6.84 -15.21 16.46
C ALA A 58 -7.72 -14.69 15.32
N TRP A 59 -7.21 -13.76 14.50
CA TRP A 59 -8.00 -13.18 13.41
C TRP A 59 -8.16 -14.15 12.23
N THR A 60 -9.21 -13.93 11.46
CA THR A 60 -9.49 -14.67 10.23
C THR A 60 -9.70 -13.69 9.07
N PRO A 61 -8.96 -13.84 7.97
CA PRO A 61 -7.93 -14.85 7.71
C PRO A 61 -6.67 -14.67 8.57
N LYS A 62 -5.91 -15.74 8.79
CA LYS A 62 -4.72 -15.74 9.69
C LYS A 62 -3.58 -14.81 9.25
N ASN A 63 -3.57 -14.41 7.99
CA ASN A 63 -2.61 -13.49 7.40
C ASN A 63 -3.17 -12.06 7.27
N LEU A 64 -4.25 -11.75 7.96
CA LEU A 64 -4.83 -10.43 8.00
C LEU A 64 -3.90 -9.45 8.71
N PHE A 65 -3.72 -8.29 8.11
CA PHE A 65 -3.04 -7.14 8.69
C PHE A 65 -3.97 -5.94 8.68
N ILE A 66 -3.95 -5.18 9.76
CA ILE A 66 -4.60 -3.87 9.84
C ILE A 66 -3.49 -2.82 9.91
N TYR A 67 -3.64 -1.76 9.14
CA TYR A 67 -2.62 -0.72 9.02
C TYR A 67 -3.12 0.63 9.48
N TYR A 68 -2.22 1.38 10.10
CA TYR A 68 -2.45 2.76 10.54
C TYR A 68 -1.26 3.63 10.15
N LEU A 69 -1.52 4.92 9.94
CA LEU A 69 -0.48 5.93 10.04
C LEU A 69 -0.49 6.47 11.47
N THR A 70 0.67 6.75 12.03
CA THR A 70 0.77 7.42 13.34
C THR A 70 1.47 8.75 13.20
N ASP A 71 0.86 9.81 13.77
CA ASP A 71 1.45 11.13 13.89
C ASP A 71 1.31 11.60 15.34
N GLN A 72 2.44 11.87 16.02
CA GLN A 72 2.48 12.34 17.40
C GLN A 72 1.59 11.54 18.38
N GLY A 73 1.52 10.23 18.19
CA GLY A 73 0.72 9.33 19.01
C GLY A 73 -0.74 9.18 18.59
N ASN A 74 -1.23 9.90 17.58
CA ASN A 74 -2.55 9.66 16.98
C ASN A 74 -2.46 8.57 15.93
N LEU A 75 -3.49 7.73 15.85
CA LEU A 75 -3.61 6.66 14.86
C LEU A 75 -4.68 7.00 13.81
N PHE A 76 -4.33 6.82 12.54
CA PHE A 76 -5.20 7.00 11.39
C PHE A 76 -5.32 5.68 10.66
N TRP A 77 -6.49 5.05 10.76
CA TRP A 77 -6.72 3.76 10.15
C TRP A 77 -6.75 3.84 8.63
N LEU A 78 -5.88 3.05 7.97
CA LEU A 78 -5.86 2.91 6.51
C LEU A 78 -6.95 1.91 6.09
N ASN A 79 -8.14 2.42 5.89
CA ASN A 79 -9.38 1.66 5.66
C ASN A 79 -9.66 1.35 4.19
N GLY A 80 -8.68 1.54 3.31
CA GLY A 80 -8.82 1.35 1.86
C GLY A 80 -9.28 2.59 1.11
N THR A 81 -9.53 3.71 1.80
CA THR A 81 -9.90 4.99 1.16
C THR A 81 -8.78 6.02 1.31
N SER A 82 -8.76 7.04 0.46
CA SER A 82 -7.73 8.08 0.50
C SER A 82 -7.87 9.12 1.62
N PRO A 83 -9.06 9.44 2.18
CA PRO A 83 -9.21 10.47 3.20
C PRO A 83 -8.27 10.35 4.40
N PRO A 84 -8.03 9.18 5.02
CA PRO A 84 -7.09 9.08 6.14
C PRO A 84 -5.66 9.52 5.78
N ILE A 85 -5.20 9.24 4.56
CA ILE A 85 -3.89 9.66 4.07
C ILE A 85 -3.86 11.18 3.91
N HIS A 86 -4.89 11.77 3.31
CA HIS A 86 -4.98 13.22 3.13
C HIS A 86 -5.14 13.97 4.45
N GLU A 87 -5.82 13.37 5.43
CA GLU A 87 -5.90 13.95 6.78
C GLU A 87 -4.54 14.02 7.45
N VAL A 88 -3.73 12.98 7.32
CA VAL A 88 -2.34 12.99 7.81
C VAL A 88 -1.50 14.01 7.06
N ASN A 89 -1.59 14.06 5.72
CA ASN A 89 -0.86 15.04 4.91
C ASN A 89 -1.16 16.49 5.31
N ALA A 90 -2.38 16.77 5.74
CA ALA A 90 -2.78 18.10 6.19
C ALA A 90 -2.23 18.47 7.58
N LYS A 91 -1.97 17.47 8.44
CA LYS A 91 -1.47 17.67 9.81
C LYS A 91 0.05 17.57 9.89
N ALA A 92 0.63 16.60 9.23
CA ALA A 92 2.07 16.36 9.14
C ALA A 92 2.50 16.54 7.69
N PRO A 93 3.15 17.65 7.33
CA PRO A 93 3.48 17.97 5.94
C PRO A 93 4.26 16.84 5.27
N ILE A 94 3.70 16.33 4.19
CA ILE A 94 4.37 15.36 3.34
C ILE A 94 5.52 16.02 2.58
N LYS A 95 6.61 15.29 2.38
CA LYS A 95 7.82 15.75 1.67
C LYS A 95 8.10 14.83 0.48
N ILE A 96 7.37 15.02 -0.59
CA ILE A 96 7.61 14.30 -1.84
C ILE A 96 8.77 14.97 -2.58
N THR A 97 9.74 14.16 -2.98
CA THR A 97 10.93 14.56 -3.76
C THR A 97 11.09 13.62 -4.95
N ASP A 98 12.02 13.96 -5.85
CA ASP A 98 12.33 13.11 -7.00
C ASP A 98 12.85 11.71 -6.57
N GLU A 99 13.46 11.61 -5.36
CA GLU A 99 14.00 10.35 -4.84
C GLU A 99 12.94 9.45 -4.20
N ASN A 100 11.81 10.01 -3.72
CA ASN A 100 10.82 9.24 -2.95
C ASN A 100 9.40 9.22 -3.54
N VAL A 101 9.16 9.92 -4.65
CA VAL A 101 7.83 10.00 -5.27
C VAL A 101 7.29 8.62 -5.66
N LEU A 102 8.16 7.72 -6.14
CA LEU A 102 7.76 6.34 -6.48
C LEU A 102 7.43 5.52 -5.23
N ASP A 103 8.10 5.76 -4.11
CA ASP A 103 7.76 5.11 -2.84
C ASP A 103 6.39 5.58 -2.36
N TYR A 104 6.07 6.88 -2.55
CA TYR A 104 4.75 7.40 -2.22
C TYR A 104 3.67 6.84 -3.17
N LEU A 105 3.93 6.75 -4.48
CA LEU A 105 3.01 6.15 -5.44
C LEU A 105 2.68 4.69 -5.06
N ARG A 106 3.71 3.88 -4.77
CA ARG A 106 3.54 2.49 -4.31
C ARG A 106 2.74 2.40 -3.00
N PHE A 107 2.99 3.31 -2.07
CA PHE A 107 2.25 3.42 -0.81
C PHE A 107 0.77 3.70 -1.07
N PHE A 108 0.49 4.74 -1.82
CA PHE A 108 -0.88 5.16 -2.10
C PHE A 108 -1.67 4.07 -2.83
N CYS A 109 -1.11 3.51 -3.89
CA CYS A 109 -1.75 2.43 -4.67
C CYS A 109 -1.99 1.16 -3.85
N PHE A 110 -1.13 0.84 -2.88
CA PHE A 110 -1.32 -0.31 -2.00
C PHE A 110 -2.45 -0.10 -1.00
N PHE A 111 -2.57 1.10 -0.44
CA PHE A 111 -3.52 1.38 0.64
C PHE A 111 -4.85 1.97 0.18
N VAL A 112 -4.89 2.62 -0.99
CA VAL A 112 -6.14 3.12 -1.58
C VAL A 112 -6.67 2.09 -2.57
N ARG A 113 -7.95 1.71 -2.41
CA ARG A 113 -8.57 0.61 -3.13
C ARG A 113 -9.70 1.11 -4.02
N GLY A 114 -9.82 0.50 -5.18
CA GLY A 114 -11.04 0.54 -5.98
C GLY A 114 -12.07 -0.48 -5.48
N GLU A 115 -13.16 -0.60 -6.19
CA GLU A 115 -14.24 -1.55 -5.87
C GLU A 115 -13.78 -3.01 -5.88
N GLU A 116 -12.81 -3.34 -6.75
CA GLU A 116 -12.28 -4.69 -6.95
C GLU A 116 -10.99 -4.99 -6.13
N GLY A 117 -10.54 -4.05 -5.30
CA GLY A 117 -9.37 -4.24 -4.45
C GLY A 117 -8.26 -3.19 -4.63
N PRO A 118 -7.05 -3.48 -4.17
CA PRO A 118 -5.91 -2.56 -4.26
C PRO A 118 -5.36 -2.48 -5.68
N PHE A 119 -4.72 -1.35 -5.99
CA PHE A 119 -3.93 -1.16 -7.20
C PHE A 119 -2.49 -1.61 -6.90
N LEU A 120 -2.12 -2.82 -7.28
CA LEU A 120 -0.80 -3.36 -6.98
C LEU A 120 0.18 -3.03 -8.11
N ILE A 121 1.20 -2.24 -7.83
CA ILE A 121 2.24 -1.93 -8.82
C ILE A 121 3.12 -3.17 -9.02
N ALA A 122 3.12 -3.70 -10.26
CA ALA A 122 3.85 -4.89 -10.66
C ALA A 122 5.19 -4.48 -11.30
N GLU A 123 6.29 -4.74 -10.60
CA GLU A 123 7.63 -4.35 -11.05
C GLU A 123 8.49 -5.56 -11.46
N SER A 124 8.07 -6.75 -11.05
CA SER A 124 8.77 -8.00 -11.32
C SER A 124 7.82 -9.17 -11.48
N MET A 125 8.17 -10.13 -12.31
CA MET A 125 7.48 -11.43 -12.36
C MET A 125 7.56 -12.21 -11.04
N GLU A 126 8.48 -11.82 -10.16
CA GLU A 126 8.63 -12.41 -8.82
C GLU A 126 7.70 -11.80 -7.78
N ASP A 127 6.99 -10.73 -8.10
CA ASP A 127 6.01 -10.13 -7.19
C ASP A 127 4.95 -11.16 -6.80
N THR A 128 4.59 -11.17 -5.52
CA THR A 128 3.75 -12.24 -4.93
C THR A 128 2.33 -12.25 -5.49
N TYR A 129 1.86 -11.13 -6.00
CA TYR A 129 0.54 -10.96 -6.59
C TYR A 129 0.52 -11.18 -8.10
N VAL A 130 1.67 -11.27 -8.77
CA VAL A 130 1.73 -11.67 -10.18
C VAL A 130 1.46 -13.17 -10.26
N PRO A 131 0.43 -13.62 -11.04
CA PRO A 131 0.09 -15.03 -11.13
C PRO A 131 1.26 -15.86 -11.66
N LYS A 132 1.56 -16.96 -10.98
CA LYS A 132 2.64 -17.87 -11.39
C LYS A 132 2.21 -18.91 -12.43
N GLN A 133 0.90 -19.21 -12.48
CA GLN A 133 0.32 -20.16 -13.42
C GLN A 133 -0.39 -19.42 -14.53
N LEU A 134 0.30 -19.18 -15.61
CA LEU A 134 -0.18 -18.51 -16.81
C LEU A 134 0.06 -19.40 -18.03
N ASP A 135 -0.79 -19.29 -19.05
CA ASP A 135 -0.46 -19.83 -20.36
C ASP A 135 0.77 -19.11 -20.96
N GLU A 136 1.46 -19.76 -21.89
CA GLU A 136 2.72 -19.28 -22.45
C GLU A 136 2.57 -17.90 -23.12
N LYS A 137 1.49 -17.68 -23.85
CA LYS A 137 1.25 -16.43 -24.57
C LYS A 137 1.05 -15.26 -23.57
N THR A 138 0.19 -15.45 -22.58
CA THR A 138 -0.08 -14.46 -21.54
C THR A 138 1.19 -14.18 -20.73
N ARG A 139 1.93 -15.21 -20.38
CA ARG A 139 3.22 -15.08 -19.69
C ARG A 139 4.21 -14.21 -20.47
N MET A 140 4.39 -14.48 -21.76
CA MET A 140 5.30 -13.69 -22.60
C MET A 140 4.90 -12.22 -22.68
N VAL A 141 3.59 -11.92 -22.76
CA VAL A 141 3.09 -10.54 -22.77
C VAL A 141 3.42 -9.85 -21.44
N ILE A 142 3.15 -10.49 -20.31
CA ILE A 142 3.43 -9.90 -18.99
C ILE A 142 4.93 -9.73 -18.77
N GLU A 143 5.75 -10.73 -19.07
CA GLU A 143 7.23 -10.65 -18.98
C GLU A 143 7.81 -9.52 -19.85
N GLY A 144 7.21 -9.27 -21.01
CA GLY A 144 7.62 -8.18 -21.89
C GLY A 144 7.15 -6.79 -21.43
N THR A 145 6.23 -6.71 -20.47
CA THR A 145 5.61 -5.44 -20.04
C THR A 145 5.99 -5.04 -18.63
N VAL A 146 6.09 -6.00 -17.70
CA VAL A 146 6.42 -5.73 -16.30
C VAL A 146 7.80 -5.10 -16.19
N ARG A 147 7.86 -3.95 -15.53
CA ARG A 147 9.07 -3.16 -15.32
C ARG A 147 8.93 -2.30 -14.06
N GLU A 148 10.04 -1.81 -13.56
CA GLU A 148 10.03 -0.83 -12.48
C GLU A 148 9.20 0.41 -12.87
N ALA A 149 8.45 0.94 -11.91
CA ALA A 149 7.76 2.21 -12.07
C ALA A 149 8.77 3.33 -12.29
N SER A 150 8.42 4.32 -13.08
CA SER A 150 9.30 5.46 -13.37
C SER A 150 8.53 6.78 -13.36
N CYS A 151 9.25 7.89 -13.16
CA CYS A 151 8.74 9.24 -13.38
C CYS A 151 9.58 9.92 -14.46
N GLU A 152 8.95 10.28 -15.58
CA GLU A 152 9.63 10.84 -16.74
C GLU A 152 9.86 12.37 -16.66
N GLY A 153 9.39 13.01 -15.59
CA GLY A 153 9.52 14.46 -15.42
C GLY A 153 8.35 15.05 -14.65
N LYS A 154 8.16 16.35 -14.83
CA LYS A 154 7.09 17.12 -14.18
C LYS A 154 6.25 17.87 -15.20
N ASP A 155 4.94 17.94 -14.92
CA ASP A 155 4.06 18.93 -15.52
C ASP A 155 3.68 19.97 -14.44
N GLY A 156 4.22 21.18 -14.58
CA GLY A 156 4.21 22.16 -13.51
C GLY A 156 4.97 21.68 -12.27
N GLU A 157 4.28 21.51 -11.15
CA GLU A 157 4.84 20.97 -9.91
C GLU A 157 4.58 19.46 -9.71
N ASN A 158 3.78 18.86 -10.58
CA ASN A 158 3.35 17.46 -10.44
C ASN A 158 4.33 16.51 -11.12
N TRP A 159 4.69 15.43 -10.46
CA TRP A 159 5.45 14.34 -11.08
C TRP A 159 4.55 13.51 -12.00
N MET A 160 5.04 13.27 -13.21
CA MET A 160 4.40 12.42 -14.19
C MET A 160 5.05 11.05 -14.16
N CYS A 161 4.35 10.07 -13.62
CA CYS A 161 4.87 8.72 -13.39
C CYS A 161 4.11 7.69 -14.19
N ASP A 162 4.78 6.62 -14.60
CA ASP A 162 4.16 5.43 -15.19
C ASP A 162 4.44 4.20 -14.33
N ALA A 163 3.50 3.28 -14.32
CA ALA A 163 3.63 2.00 -13.63
C ALA A 163 2.79 0.92 -14.30
N VAL A 164 3.23 -0.32 -14.16
CA VAL A 164 2.40 -1.49 -14.47
C VAL A 164 1.57 -1.81 -13.24
N VAL A 165 0.25 -1.84 -13.39
CA VAL A 165 -0.70 -2.02 -12.29
C VAL A 165 -1.48 -3.31 -12.46
N TYR A 166 -1.47 -4.17 -11.44
CA TYR A 166 -2.38 -5.29 -11.31
C TYR A 166 -3.60 -4.86 -10.50
N TYR A 167 -4.77 -4.88 -11.11
CA TYR A 167 -6.03 -4.53 -10.47
C TYR A 167 -7.12 -5.54 -10.86
N SER A 168 -7.90 -6.01 -9.90
CA SER A 168 -8.88 -7.07 -10.10
C SER A 168 -8.24 -8.34 -10.70
N ASN A 169 -8.56 -8.67 -11.94
CA ASN A 169 -8.00 -9.79 -12.71
C ASN A 169 -7.30 -9.33 -14.00
N ALA A 170 -6.76 -8.11 -14.00
CA ALA A 170 -6.15 -7.54 -15.19
C ALA A 170 -4.86 -6.77 -14.86
N LEU A 171 -4.02 -6.62 -15.87
CA LEU A 171 -2.78 -5.87 -15.84
C LEU A 171 -2.88 -4.69 -16.80
N PHE A 172 -2.47 -3.52 -16.35
CA PHE A 172 -2.53 -2.26 -17.08
C PHE A 172 -1.18 -1.56 -17.05
N ILE A 173 -0.84 -0.79 -18.07
CA ILE A 173 0.09 0.33 -17.94
C ILE A 173 -0.74 1.55 -17.56
N ALA A 174 -0.39 2.22 -16.47
CA ALA A 174 -1.12 3.39 -16.00
C ALA A 174 -0.21 4.59 -15.81
N ASN A 175 -0.70 5.77 -16.21
CA ASN A 175 -0.04 7.04 -16.05
C ASN A 175 -0.65 7.81 -14.88
N PHE A 176 0.21 8.34 -14.02
CA PHE A 176 -0.18 9.04 -12.80
C PHE A 176 0.39 10.45 -12.76
N SER A 177 -0.42 11.38 -12.25
CA SER A 177 0.03 12.69 -11.77
C SER A 177 0.12 12.65 -10.26
N VAL A 178 1.29 12.89 -9.69
CA VAL A 178 1.53 12.95 -8.25
C VAL A 178 1.82 14.39 -7.86
N GLN A 179 0.96 14.99 -7.03
CA GLN A 179 1.10 16.37 -6.57
C GLN A 179 1.99 16.47 -5.33
N PRO A 180 2.65 17.60 -5.08
CA PRO A 180 3.40 17.84 -3.82
C PRO A 180 2.55 17.69 -2.56
N SER A 181 1.24 17.89 -2.65
CA SER A 181 0.26 17.68 -1.57
C SER A 181 0.00 16.21 -1.21
N GLY A 182 0.49 15.28 -2.04
CA GLY A 182 0.18 13.86 -1.95
C GLY A 182 -1.14 13.47 -2.62
N MET A 183 -1.79 14.36 -3.37
CA MET A 183 -2.88 13.97 -4.26
C MET A 183 -2.32 13.19 -5.43
N ILE A 184 -2.96 12.05 -5.75
CA ILE A 184 -2.63 11.24 -6.92
C ILE A 184 -3.85 11.14 -7.82
N GLU A 185 -3.62 11.32 -9.10
CA GLU A 185 -4.62 11.14 -10.15
C GLU A 185 -4.07 10.15 -11.19
N MET A 186 -4.86 9.14 -11.52
CA MET A 186 -4.61 8.29 -12.68
C MET A 186 -5.16 9.01 -13.90
N LEU A 187 -4.28 9.36 -14.82
CA LEU A 187 -4.62 10.16 -16.01
C LEU A 187 -5.12 9.30 -17.16
N ASP A 188 -4.49 8.14 -17.33
CA ASP A 188 -4.78 7.19 -18.41
C ASP A 188 -4.33 5.80 -18.02
N ASP A 189 -4.96 4.78 -18.63
CA ASP A 189 -4.56 3.38 -18.48
C ASP A 189 -4.74 2.60 -19.79
N GLU A 190 -3.81 1.71 -20.07
CA GLU A 190 -3.82 0.81 -21.21
C GLU A 190 -3.84 -0.66 -20.73
N PRO A 191 -4.88 -1.45 -21.09
CA PRO A 191 -4.95 -2.84 -20.67
C PRO A 191 -3.91 -3.69 -21.43
N ILE A 192 -3.17 -4.52 -20.69
CA ILE A 192 -2.15 -5.42 -21.20
C ILE A 192 -2.64 -6.86 -21.25
N ALA A 193 -3.25 -7.31 -20.17
CA ALA A 193 -3.80 -8.65 -20.04
C ALA A 193 -5.02 -8.62 -19.13
N ALA A 194 -6.04 -9.40 -19.49
CA ALA A 194 -7.27 -9.55 -18.72
C ALA A 194 -7.53 -11.03 -18.43
N ASP A 195 -8.55 -11.29 -17.61
CA ASP A 195 -8.96 -12.64 -17.20
C ASP A 195 -7.84 -13.45 -16.55
N LEU A 196 -6.93 -12.74 -15.87
CA LEU A 196 -5.84 -13.36 -15.12
C LEU A 196 -6.39 -14.10 -13.89
N PRO A 197 -5.79 -15.21 -13.49
CA PRO A 197 -6.17 -15.87 -12.25
C PRO A 197 -5.87 -14.94 -11.07
N ILE A 198 -6.92 -14.52 -10.36
CA ILE A 198 -6.78 -13.60 -9.22
C ILE A 198 -5.95 -14.29 -8.14
N LYS A 199 -4.85 -13.67 -7.77
CA LYS A 199 -4.03 -14.07 -6.63
C LYS A 199 -3.71 -12.85 -5.77
N ILE A 200 -4.74 -12.31 -5.12
CA ILE A 200 -4.55 -11.25 -4.13
C ILE A 200 -4.29 -11.94 -2.79
N ASP A 201 -3.03 -12.22 -2.50
CA ASP A 201 -2.57 -12.69 -1.19
C ASP A 201 -2.25 -11.50 -0.25
N ALA A 202 -2.90 -10.36 -0.45
CA ALA A 202 -2.78 -9.19 0.41
C ALA A 202 -4.05 -9.02 1.24
N PRO A 203 -4.22 -9.78 2.33
CA PRO A 203 -5.34 -9.61 3.24
C PRO A 203 -5.11 -8.33 4.05
N VAL A 204 -5.56 -7.24 3.49
CA VAL A 204 -5.59 -5.92 4.12
C VAL A 204 -7.05 -5.57 4.30
N SER A 205 -7.46 -5.23 5.47
CA SER A 205 -8.83 -4.76 5.76
C SER A 205 -8.83 -3.34 6.25
#